data_0ad493865643d232af33ffc443b88fad
#
_entry.id   0ad493865643d232af33ffc443b88fad
#
_cell.length_a   1.000
_cell.length_b   1.000
_cell.length_c   1.000
_cell.angle_alpha   90.00
_cell.angle_beta   90.00
_cell.angle_gamma   90.00
#
_symmetry.space_group_name_H-M   'P 1'
#
loop_
_entity.id
_entity.type
_entity.pdbx_description
1 polymer ?
#
loop_
_entity_poly.entity_id
_entity_poly.type
_entity_poly.pdbx_seq_one_letter_code
_entity_poly.pdbx_strand_id
1 'polypeptide(L)'
;MAVAKLKTEEDWTEEKVLALTGAEVFALWKECPAVEMSELCGEYTGLVPNAGDEEAQKRTAAVMYNENSATGYWLGKAFSPLSHTKGDGYNRYRRPDGTIHRFMRFATEMGTSLIDGKPALMMYYGAYQLQLLPKGQKNTLVDEIRKLADGVYLGIGTAQLPDGKRSDPKRGHFALMGPVGKWVGVDDFTEELI
;
A
#
# COMPACT_ATOMS: atom_id res chain seq x y z
N MET A 1 4.92 -2.09 26.02
CA MET A 1 4.66 -0.71 26.51
C MET A 1 4.75 0.34 25.41
N ALA A 2 5.72 0.30 24.49
CA ALA A 2 5.86 1.29 23.40
C ALA A 2 4.66 1.29 22.42
N VAL A 3 4.18 0.13 21.99
CA VAL A 3 3.07 0.01 21.02
C VAL A 3 1.74 0.56 21.59
N ALA A 4 1.45 0.29 22.88
CA ALA A 4 0.25 0.82 23.50
C ALA A 4 0.29 2.35 23.66
N LYS A 5 1.49 2.92 23.88
CA LYS A 5 1.68 4.37 23.96
C LYS A 5 1.48 5.04 22.59
N LEU A 6 1.97 4.42 21.50
CA LEU A 6 1.82 4.94 20.14
C LEU A 6 0.34 4.96 19.69
N LYS A 7 -0.47 3.97 20.09
CA LYS A 7 -1.92 3.94 19.77
C LYS A 7 -2.73 5.08 20.38
N THR A 8 -2.29 5.67 21.46
CA THR A 8 -2.99 6.76 22.15
C THR A 8 -2.64 8.15 21.60
N GLU A 9 -1.76 8.25 20.60
CA GLU A 9 -1.49 9.51 19.91
C GLU A 9 -2.68 9.85 19.00
N GLU A 10 -3.47 10.87 19.41
CA GLU A 10 -4.63 11.34 18.66
C GLU A 10 -4.24 12.10 17.38
N ASP A 11 -2.98 12.55 17.27
CA ASP A 11 -2.49 13.40 16.17
C ASP A 11 -1.33 12.72 15.43
N TRP A 12 -1.67 11.93 14.41
CA TRP A 12 -0.71 11.29 13.51
C TRP A 12 -0.34 12.23 12.36
N THR A 13 0.88 12.73 12.38
CA THR A 13 1.47 13.52 11.28
C THR A 13 2.34 12.65 10.39
N GLU A 14 2.66 13.12 9.16
CA GLU A 14 3.59 12.44 8.26
C GLU A 14 4.94 12.18 8.94
N GLU A 15 5.46 13.17 9.70
CA GLU A 15 6.71 13.06 10.43
C GLU A 15 6.68 11.91 11.45
N LYS A 16 5.61 11.80 12.24
CA LYS A 16 5.44 10.72 13.22
C LYS A 16 5.35 9.36 12.55
N VAL A 17 4.61 9.27 11.43
CA VAL A 17 4.49 8.03 10.66
C VAL A 17 5.83 7.62 10.07
N LEU A 18 6.58 8.57 9.47
CA LEU A 18 7.89 8.29 8.88
C LEU A 18 8.96 7.92 9.93
N ALA A 19 8.81 8.37 11.17
CA ALA A 19 9.70 8.01 12.26
C ALA A 19 9.52 6.58 12.78
N LEU A 20 8.39 5.92 12.48
CA LEU A 20 8.15 4.53 12.87
C LEU A 20 9.14 3.59 12.18
N THR A 21 9.69 2.64 12.93
CA THR A 21 10.42 1.51 12.36
C THR A 21 9.46 0.50 11.75
N GLY A 22 9.94 -0.33 10.80
CA GLY A 22 9.12 -1.39 10.22
C GLY A 22 8.57 -2.38 11.26
N ALA A 23 9.30 -2.61 12.35
CA ALA A 23 8.84 -3.44 13.47
C ALA A 23 7.68 -2.78 14.24
N GLU A 24 7.72 -1.47 14.44
CA GLU A 24 6.65 -0.71 15.08
C GLU A 24 5.42 -0.63 14.18
N VAL A 25 5.59 -0.37 12.87
CA VAL A 25 4.48 -0.42 11.91
C VAL A 25 3.81 -1.78 11.94
N PHE A 26 4.58 -2.87 11.89
CA PHE A 26 4.03 -4.22 11.92
C PHE A 26 3.30 -4.54 13.24
N ALA A 27 3.84 -4.08 14.36
CA ALA A 27 3.21 -4.27 15.67
C ALA A 27 1.90 -3.48 15.79
N LEU A 28 1.88 -2.21 15.38
CA LEU A 28 0.69 -1.36 15.34
C LEU A 28 -0.36 -1.94 14.39
N TRP A 29 0.03 -2.32 13.17
CA TRP A 29 -0.85 -2.86 12.15
C TRP A 29 -1.63 -4.09 12.66
N LYS A 30 -0.99 -5.02 13.39
CA LYS A 30 -1.66 -6.19 13.97
C LYS A 30 -2.75 -5.86 14.98
N GLU A 31 -2.63 -4.71 15.62
CA GLU A 31 -3.57 -4.22 16.64
C GLU A 31 -4.64 -3.28 16.04
N CYS A 32 -4.45 -2.77 14.85
CA CYS A 32 -5.39 -1.88 14.19
C CYS A 32 -6.64 -2.64 13.72
N PRO A 33 -7.83 -2.03 13.77
CA PRO A 33 -9.04 -2.58 13.17
C PRO A 33 -8.95 -2.60 11.64
N ALA A 34 -9.75 -3.44 10.99
CA ALA A 34 -9.97 -3.35 9.57
C ALA A 34 -10.53 -1.96 9.21
N VAL A 35 -10.19 -1.47 8.02
CA VAL A 35 -10.81 -0.27 7.46
C VAL A 35 -12.12 -0.65 6.77
N GLU A 36 -13.14 0.18 6.91
CA GLU A 36 -14.37 0.01 6.13
C GLU A 36 -14.13 0.45 4.68
N MET A 37 -14.64 -0.31 3.69
CA MET A 37 -14.46 0.01 2.27
C MET A 37 -14.94 1.43 1.93
N SER A 38 -16.03 1.88 2.56
CA SER A 38 -16.62 3.21 2.35
C SER A 38 -15.74 4.37 2.84
N GLU A 39 -14.78 4.11 3.73
CA GLU A 39 -13.86 5.13 4.23
C GLU A 39 -12.74 5.46 3.22
N LEU A 40 -12.51 4.58 2.25
CA LEU A 40 -11.44 4.70 1.26
C LEU A 40 -11.98 5.16 -0.09
N CYS A 41 -11.97 6.46 -0.32
CA CYS A 41 -12.36 7.04 -1.60
C CYS A 41 -11.42 8.18 -1.99
N GLY A 42 -10.82 8.11 -3.19
CA GLY A 42 -9.91 9.13 -3.69
C GLY A 42 -8.43 8.73 -3.62
N GLU A 43 -7.56 9.73 -3.77
CA GLU A 43 -6.09 9.58 -3.78
C GLU A 43 -5.50 9.86 -2.40
N TYR A 44 -4.55 9.06 -1.98
CA TYR A 44 -3.85 9.13 -0.68
C TYR A 44 -2.35 9.31 -0.88
N THR A 45 -1.73 10.11 -0.03
CA THR A 45 -0.26 10.19 0.08
C THR A 45 0.27 8.87 0.63
N GLY A 46 1.27 8.32 -0.05
CA GLY A 46 1.99 7.12 0.38
C GLY A 46 3.27 7.48 1.11
N LEU A 47 3.46 6.88 2.26
CA LEU A 47 4.66 7.02 3.08
C LEU A 47 5.29 5.65 3.29
N VAL A 48 6.62 5.57 3.20
CA VAL A 48 7.37 4.38 3.59
C VAL A 48 8.15 4.71 4.85
N PRO A 49 7.66 4.26 6.00
CA PRO A 49 8.33 4.46 7.28
C PRO A 49 9.74 3.89 7.30
N ASN A 50 10.53 4.27 8.29
CA ASN A 50 11.92 3.88 8.43
C ASN A 50 12.09 2.36 8.34
N ALA A 51 12.91 1.90 7.39
CA ALA A 51 13.17 0.48 7.16
C ALA A 51 14.08 -0.16 8.24
N GLY A 52 14.52 0.59 9.24
CA GLY A 52 15.23 0.11 10.41
C GLY A 52 16.77 0.21 10.31
N ASP A 53 17.35 0.11 9.13
CA ASP A 53 18.78 0.30 8.89
C ASP A 53 19.05 1.13 7.62
N GLU A 54 20.23 1.71 7.53
CA GLU A 54 20.61 2.63 6.44
C GLU A 54 20.61 1.94 5.06
N GLU A 55 21.03 0.69 4.99
CA GLU A 55 21.05 -0.08 3.75
C GLU A 55 19.62 -0.42 3.28
N ALA A 56 18.73 -0.78 4.19
CA ALA A 56 17.32 -1.00 3.89
C ALA A 56 16.65 0.29 3.43
N GLN A 57 16.95 1.42 4.05
CA GLN A 57 16.44 2.73 3.63
C GLN A 57 16.94 3.11 2.22
N LYS A 58 18.23 2.92 1.92
CA LYS A 58 18.78 3.16 0.58
C LYS A 58 18.11 2.30 -0.49
N ARG A 59 17.89 1.00 -0.21
CA ARG A 59 17.16 0.11 -1.13
C ARG A 59 15.72 0.55 -1.35
N THR A 60 15.02 0.91 -0.29
CA THR A 60 13.66 1.42 -0.36
C THR A 60 13.59 2.71 -1.17
N ALA A 61 14.48 3.66 -0.91
CA ALA A 61 14.54 4.90 -1.66
C ALA A 61 14.86 4.68 -3.14
N ALA A 62 15.77 3.76 -3.46
CA ALA A 62 16.12 3.43 -4.85
C ALA A 62 14.94 2.84 -5.64
N VAL A 63 14.02 2.15 -4.99
CA VAL A 63 12.86 1.52 -5.63
C VAL A 63 11.64 2.43 -5.59
N MET A 64 11.31 2.99 -4.42
CA MET A 64 10.06 3.71 -4.20
C MET A 64 10.17 5.20 -4.51
N TYR A 65 11.33 5.81 -4.25
CA TYR A 65 11.54 7.26 -4.34
C TYR A 65 12.55 7.64 -5.43
N ASN A 66 12.54 6.91 -6.54
CA ASN A 66 13.42 7.15 -7.67
C ASN A 66 12.59 7.39 -8.95
N GLU A 67 12.55 8.64 -9.42
CA GLU A 67 11.81 9.02 -10.64
C GLU A 67 12.31 8.27 -11.89
N ASN A 68 13.57 7.87 -11.91
CA ASN A 68 14.18 7.12 -13.03
C ASN A 68 13.99 5.60 -12.92
N SER A 69 13.30 5.11 -11.89
CA SER A 69 12.93 3.69 -11.83
C SER A 69 11.87 3.35 -12.89
N ALA A 70 11.69 2.07 -13.20
CA ALA A 70 10.69 1.61 -14.18
C ALA A 70 9.26 2.09 -13.81
N THR A 71 8.97 2.22 -12.51
CA THR A 71 7.68 2.70 -12.02
C THR A 71 7.62 4.22 -11.82
N GLY A 72 8.74 4.87 -11.52
CA GLY A 72 8.81 6.28 -11.11
C GLY A 72 8.83 6.46 -9.59
N TYR A 73 8.76 7.71 -9.13
CA TYR A 73 8.69 8.08 -7.71
C TYR A 73 7.29 7.82 -7.17
N TRP A 74 7.15 6.91 -6.22
CA TRP A 74 5.86 6.56 -5.64
C TRP A 74 5.26 7.69 -4.81
N LEU A 75 4.02 8.07 -5.14
CA LEU A 75 3.26 9.13 -4.46
C LEU A 75 2.16 8.57 -3.54
N GLY A 76 1.84 7.27 -3.66
CA GLY A 76 0.79 6.65 -2.89
C GLY A 76 -0.20 5.86 -3.73
N LYS A 77 -1.41 5.72 -3.21
CA LYS A 77 -2.45 4.89 -3.80
C LYS A 77 -3.77 5.66 -3.91
N ALA A 78 -4.67 5.13 -4.73
CA ALA A 78 -6.05 5.60 -4.81
C ALA A 78 -7.03 4.45 -4.69
N PHE A 79 -8.25 4.76 -4.23
CA PHE A 79 -9.31 3.80 -4.02
C PHE A 79 -10.65 4.32 -4.54
N SER A 80 -11.46 3.41 -5.09
CA SER A 80 -12.83 3.65 -5.49
C SER A 80 -13.71 2.49 -5.01
N PRO A 81 -14.52 2.68 -3.96
CA PRO A 81 -15.49 1.68 -3.53
C PRO A 81 -16.49 1.40 -4.64
N LEU A 82 -16.76 0.11 -4.92
CA LEU A 82 -17.79 -0.35 -5.85
C LEU A 82 -18.97 -0.96 -5.10
N SER A 83 -18.74 -1.44 -3.89
CA SER A 83 -19.73 -1.95 -2.96
C SER A 83 -19.22 -1.84 -1.53
N HIS A 84 -19.99 -2.33 -0.55
CA HIS A 84 -19.55 -2.38 0.86
C HIS A 84 -18.32 -3.28 1.10
N THR A 85 -18.04 -4.22 0.20
CA THR A 85 -16.96 -5.19 0.39
C THR A 85 -15.94 -5.21 -0.74
N LYS A 86 -16.19 -4.57 -1.88
CA LYS A 86 -15.32 -4.59 -3.05
C LYS A 86 -15.09 -3.20 -3.62
N GLY A 87 -13.93 -3.02 -4.21
CA GLY A 87 -13.54 -1.79 -4.85
C GLY A 87 -12.40 -1.99 -5.83
N ASP A 88 -11.92 -0.89 -6.33
CA ASP A 88 -10.81 -0.79 -7.28
C ASP A 88 -9.77 0.19 -6.75
N GLY A 89 -8.55 0.10 -7.25
CA GLY A 89 -7.50 1.02 -6.88
C GLY A 89 -6.32 1.01 -7.85
N TYR A 90 -5.46 2.00 -7.70
CA TYR A 90 -4.22 2.12 -8.45
C TYR A 90 -3.12 2.75 -7.61
N ASN A 91 -1.86 2.60 -8.07
CA ASN A 91 -0.73 3.34 -7.54
C ASN A 91 -0.49 4.61 -8.35
N ARG A 92 0.07 5.62 -7.68
CA ARG A 92 0.45 6.91 -8.26
C ARG A 92 1.95 7.05 -8.23
N TYR A 93 2.51 7.46 -9.36
CA TYR A 93 3.96 7.69 -9.48
C TYR A 93 4.23 9.01 -10.18
N ARG A 94 5.26 9.72 -9.75
CA ARG A 94 5.78 10.90 -10.47
C ARG A 94 6.89 10.47 -11.41
N ARG A 95 6.79 10.87 -12.67
CA ARG A 95 7.80 10.67 -13.70
C ARG A 95 8.86 11.78 -13.66
N PRO A 96 10.04 11.59 -14.32
CA PRO A 96 11.09 12.63 -14.38
C PRO A 96 10.65 13.97 -15.00
N ASP A 97 9.64 13.95 -15.84
CA ASP A 97 9.04 15.16 -16.44
C ASP A 97 8.00 15.84 -15.52
N GLY A 98 7.81 15.34 -14.31
CA GLY A 98 6.87 15.84 -13.33
C GLY A 98 5.43 15.34 -13.51
N THR A 99 5.13 14.59 -14.58
CA THR A 99 3.78 14.03 -14.77
C THR A 99 3.46 12.95 -13.75
N ILE A 100 2.18 12.84 -13.38
CA ILE A 100 1.69 11.79 -12.48
C ILE A 100 1.13 10.66 -13.35
N HIS A 101 1.75 9.49 -13.22
CA HIS A 101 1.31 8.26 -13.86
C HIS A 101 0.52 7.40 -12.87
N ARG A 102 -0.71 7.02 -13.24
CA ARG A 102 -1.65 6.22 -12.47
C ARG A 102 -1.77 4.83 -13.08
N PHE A 103 -1.10 3.86 -12.48
CA PHE A 103 -1.07 2.48 -12.99
C PHE A 103 -0.79 1.48 -11.86
N MET A 104 -0.45 0.24 -12.18
CA MET A 104 -0.39 -0.86 -11.21
C MET A 104 -1.72 -0.98 -10.46
N ARG A 105 -2.77 -1.18 -11.24
CA ARG A 105 -4.15 -1.36 -10.76
C ARG A 105 -4.26 -2.58 -9.87
N PHE A 106 -5.15 -2.54 -8.90
CA PHE A 106 -5.46 -3.65 -8.00
C PHE A 106 -6.95 -3.68 -7.69
N ALA A 107 -7.51 -4.87 -7.54
CA ALA A 107 -8.85 -5.02 -6.98
C ALA A 107 -8.76 -4.98 -5.45
N THR A 108 -9.75 -4.36 -4.80
CA THR A 108 -9.84 -4.37 -3.34
C THR A 108 -11.02 -5.21 -2.86
N GLU A 109 -10.83 -5.91 -1.73
CA GLU A 109 -11.87 -6.70 -1.10
C GLU A 109 -11.69 -6.73 0.42
N MET A 110 -12.80 -6.61 1.14
CA MET A 110 -12.81 -6.89 2.58
C MET A 110 -12.62 -8.39 2.77
N GLY A 111 -11.55 -8.77 3.45
CA GLY A 111 -11.17 -10.19 3.54
C GLY A 111 -10.46 -10.56 4.83
N THR A 112 -9.88 -11.74 4.80
CA THR A 112 -9.07 -12.29 5.89
C THR A 112 -7.59 -12.14 5.54
N SER A 113 -6.84 -11.51 6.42
CA SER A 113 -5.40 -11.30 6.30
C SER A 113 -4.64 -12.61 6.07
N LEU A 114 -3.75 -12.62 5.09
CA LEU A 114 -2.81 -13.71 4.81
C LEU A 114 -1.67 -13.78 5.85
N ILE A 115 -1.57 -12.77 6.72
CA ILE A 115 -0.49 -12.60 7.69
C ILE A 115 -0.91 -13.12 9.08
N ASP A 116 -2.11 -12.74 9.55
CA ASP A 116 -2.54 -13.03 10.94
C ASP A 116 -3.96 -13.60 11.05
N GLY A 117 -4.67 -13.79 9.93
CA GLY A 117 -6.01 -14.36 9.90
C GLY A 117 -7.13 -13.43 10.41
N LYS A 118 -6.83 -12.17 10.75
CA LYS A 118 -7.82 -11.19 11.19
C LYS A 118 -8.40 -10.42 9.99
N PRO A 119 -9.53 -9.72 10.14
CA PRO A 119 -10.07 -8.88 9.07
C PRO A 119 -9.09 -7.80 8.60
N ALA A 120 -9.01 -7.59 7.30
CA ALA A 120 -8.24 -6.51 6.66
C ALA A 120 -8.87 -6.16 5.31
N LEU A 121 -8.56 -4.98 4.77
CA LEU A 121 -8.82 -4.68 3.38
C LEU A 121 -7.63 -5.17 2.56
N MET A 122 -7.93 -6.06 1.62
CA MET A 122 -6.98 -6.73 0.75
C MET A 122 -6.87 -6.00 -0.58
N MET A 123 -5.66 -5.88 -1.13
CA MET A 123 -5.39 -5.30 -2.45
C MET A 123 -4.70 -6.34 -3.32
N TYR A 124 -5.41 -6.87 -4.31
CA TYR A 124 -4.97 -7.95 -5.19
C TYR A 124 -4.46 -7.40 -6.52
N TYR A 125 -3.14 -7.31 -6.67
CA TYR A 125 -2.52 -6.89 -7.94
C TYR A 125 -2.63 -7.93 -9.05
N GLY A 126 -2.79 -9.19 -8.68
CA GLY A 126 -2.99 -10.28 -9.65
C GLY A 126 -4.36 -10.30 -10.31
N ALA A 127 -5.27 -9.38 -9.95
CA ALA A 127 -6.57 -9.23 -10.61
C ALA A 127 -6.47 -8.59 -12.00
N TYR A 128 -5.36 -7.89 -12.27
CA TYR A 128 -5.13 -7.17 -13.54
C TYR A 128 -3.80 -7.59 -14.17
N GLN A 129 -3.73 -7.57 -15.52
CA GLN A 129 -2.48 -7.77 -16.23
C GLN A 129 -1.59 -6.54 -16.06
N LEU A 130 -0.47 -6.69 -15.36
CA LEU A 130 0.50 -5.62 -15.22
C LEU A 130 1.38 -5.55 -16.47
N GLN A 131 1.50 -4.38 -17.10
CA GLN A 131 2.32 -4.14 -18.29
C GLN A 131 3.82 -4.47 -18.11
N LEU A 132 4.32 -4.34 -16.87
CA LEU A 132 5.70 -4.66 -16.54
C LEU A 132 5.98 -6.18 -16.49
N LEU A 133 4.94 -7.01 -16.63
CA LEU A 133 5.05 -8.47 -16.62
C LEU A 133 4.70 -9.05 -17.98
N PRO A 134 5.32 -10.17 -18.36
CA PRO A 134 4.93 -10.93 -19.56
C PRO A 134 3.43 -11.24 -19.55
N LYS A 135 2.82 -11.24 -20.75
CA LYS A 135 1.40 -11.54 -20.91
C LYS A 135 1.04 -12.89 -20.27
N GLY A 136 -0.01 -12.88 -19.45
CA GLY A 136 -0.48 -14.05 -18.69
C GLY A 136 0.28 -14.33 -17.38
N GLN A 137 1.37 -13.61 -17.10
CA GLN A 137 2.03 -13.71 -15.79
C GLN A 137 1.31 -12.83 -14.79
N LYS A 138 0.83 -13.45 -13.69
CA LYS A 138 0.15 -12.74 -12.61
C LYS A 138 1.13 -12.09 -11.64
N ASN A 139 0.83 -10.89 -11.23
CA ASN A 139 1.49 -10.28 -10.08
C ASN A 139 1.00 -10.98 -8.80
N THR A 140 1.92 -11.49 -8.00
CA THR A 140 1.60 -12.21 -6.75
C THR A 140 1.56 -11.30 -5.53
N LEU A 141 1.79 -9.99 -5.70
CA LEU A 141 1.72 -9.00 -4.64
C LEU A 141 0.28 -8.89 -4.12
N VAL A 142 0.16 -8.92 -2.82
CA VAL A 142 -1.05 -8.57 -2.07
C VAL A 142 -0.64 -7.59 -0.98
N ASP A 143 -1.25 -6.42 -1.00
CA ASP A 143 -1.16 -5.49 0.11
C ASP A 143 -2.39 -5.64 1.00
N GLU A 144 -2.21 -5.43 2.30
CA GLU A 144 -3.25 -5.48 3.31
C GLU A 144 -3.21 -4.21 4.14
N ILE A 145 -4.35 -3.52 4.30
CA ILE A 145 -4.38 -2.30 5.10
C ILE A 145 -5.36 -2.39 6.26
N ARG A 146 -5.00 -1.66 7.33
CA ARG A 146 -5.80 -1.45 8.54
C ARG A 146 -5.77 0.01 8.97
N LYS A 147 -6.78 0.43 9.68
CA LYS A 147 -6.97 1.82 10.11
C LYS A 147 -6.18 2.10 11.38
N LEU A 148 -5.22 3.03 11.33
CA LEU A 148 -4.50 3.50 12.50
C LEU A 148 -5.27 4.64 13.19
N ALA A 149 -5.74 5.60 12.40
CA ALA A 149 -6.55 6.75 12.82
C ALA A 149 -7.41 7.23 11.64
N ASP A 150 -8.26 8.21 11.85
CA ASP A 150 -9.02 8.82 10.77
C ASP A 150 -8.07 9.43 9.73
N GLY A 151 -8.21 9.00 8.47
CA GLY A 151 -7.35 9.40 7.36
C GLY A 151 -5.93 8.80 7.40
N VAL A 152 -5.59 7.92 8.34
CA VAL A 152 -4.27 7.29 8.46
C VAL A 152 -4.40 5.77 8.48
N TYR A 153 -3.76 5.13 7.54
CA TYR A 153 -3.84 3.68 7.34
C TYR A 153 -2.44 3.08 7.26
N LEU A 154 -2.24 1.96 7.93
CA LEU A 154 -1.00 1.18 7.84
C LEU A 154 -1.19 0.01 6.89
N GLY A 155 -0.21 -0.24 6.06
CA GLY A 155 -0.22 -1.29 5.06
C GLY A 155 0.98 -2.22 5.13
N ILE A 156 0.75 -3.47 4.78
CA ILE A 156 1.78 -4.51 4.65
C ILE A 156 1.61 -5.19 3.29
N GLY A 157 2.64 -5.12 2.46
CA GLY A 157 2.73 -5.82 1.18
C GLY A 157 3.50 -7.13 1.31
N THR A 158 2.96 -8.21 0.74
CA THR A 158 3.65 -9.50 0.64
C THR A 158 3.47 -10.09 -0.75
N ALA A 159 4.52 -10.72 -1.29
CA ALA A 159 4.47 -11.43 -2.57
C ALA A 159 4.73 -12.92 -2.37
N GLN A 160 4.22 -13.76 -3.26
CA GLN A 160 4.53 -15.19 -3.25
C GLN A 160 5.96 -15.40 -3.77
N LEU A 161 6.74 -16.14 -3.03
CA LEU A 161 8.10 -16.54 -3.38
C LEU A 161 8.09 -17.83 -4.22
N PRO A 162 9.20 -18.17 -4.91
CA PRO A 162 9.28 -19.39 -5.72
C PRO A 162 9.06 -20.69 -4.93
N ASP A 163 9.31 -20.69 -3.62
CA ASP A 163 9.06 -21.81 -2.73
C ASP A 163 7.59 -21.93 -2.26
N GLY A 164 6.72 -21.07 -2.78
CA GLY A 164 5.30 -20.99 -2.45
C GLY A 164 4.95 -20.22 -1.17
N LYS A 165 5.95 -19.80 -0.38
CA LYS A 165 5.72 -18.99 0.81
C LYS A 165 5.49 -17.52 0.45
N ARG A 166 4.99 -16.76 1.41
CA ARG A 166 4.91 -15.29 1.31
C ARG A 166 6.22 -14.65 1.75
N SER A 167 6.57 -13.50 1.16
CA SER A 167 7.71 -12.69 1.60
C SER A 167 7.51 -12.19 3.04
N ASP A 168 8.62 -11.81 3.70
CA ASP A 168 8.58 -11.32 5.08
C ASP A 168 7.71 -10.05 5.20
N PRO A 169 6.58 -10.10 5.95
CA PRO A 169 5.68 -8.98 6.10
C PRO A 169 6.31 -7.76 6.79
N LYS A 170 7.40 -7.94 7.54
CA LYS A 170 8.11 -6.83 8.20
C LYS A 170 8.88 -5.94 7.23
N ARG A 171 9.04 -6.36 5.97
CA ARG A 171 9.78 -5.63 4.93
C ARG A 171 8.89 -4.91 3.93
N GLY A 172 7.58 -5.21 3.90
CA GLY A 172 6.63 -4.65 2.95
C GLY A 172 5.74 -3.54 3.53
N HIS A 173 6.17 -2.89 4.62
CA HIS A 173 5.37 -1.88 5.31
C HIS A 173 5.28 -0.55 4.54
N PHE A 174 4.13 0.07 4.63
CA PHE A 174 3.87 1.43 4.15
C PHE A 174 2.74 2.06 4.97
N ALA A 175 2.50 3.35 4.77
CA ALA A 175 1.33 4.03 5.29
C ALA A 175 0.66 4.87 4.21
N LEU A 176 -0.61 5.17 4.40
CA LEU A 176 -1.40 6.04 3.55
C LEU A 176 -2.03 7.13 4.40
N MET A 177 -1.97 8.37 3.91
CA MET A 177 -2.60 9.52 4.57
C MET A 177 -3.47 10.31 3.60
N GLY A 178 -4.66 10.70 4.01
CA GLY A 178 -5.56 11.45 3.17
C GLY A 178 -7.03 11.17 3.43
N PRO A 179 -7.91 11.43 2.42
CA PRO A 179 -7.60 11.63 1.00
C PRO A 179 -7.01 13.00 0.69
N VAL A 180 -6.11 13.06 -0.31
CA VAL A 180 -5.47 14.29 -0.82
C VAL A 180 -6.00 14.70 -2.18
N GLY A 181 -6.84 13.88 -2.79
CA GLY A 181 -7.46 14.15 -4.09
C GLY A 181 -8.61 13.21 -4.39
N LYS A 182 -9.37 13.52 -5.43
CA LYS A 182 -10.46 12.68 -5.91
C LYS A 182 -9.90 11.50 -6.71
N TRP A 183 -10.68 10.43 -6.82
CA TRP A 183 -10.45 9.36 -7.78
C TRP A 183 -10.42 9.90 -9.22
N VAL A 184 -9.40 9.56 -9.98
CA VAL A 184 -9.21 9.98 -11.38
C VAL A 184 -9.36 8.79 -12.33
N GLY A 185 -8.99 7.61 -11.93
CA GLY A 185 -8.86 6.41 -12.76
C GLY A 185 -7.42 6.14 -13.18
N VAL A 186 -7.20 5.02 -13.86
CA VAL A 186 -5.89 4.65 -14.39
C VAL A 186 -5.64 5.36 -15.72
N ASP A 187 -4.39 5.75 -15.98
CA ASP A 187 -3.99 6.39 -17.23
C ASP A 187 -3.87 5.36 -18.37
N ASP A 188 -3.73 4.09 -18.02
CA ASP A 188 -3.45 3.01 -18.94
C ASP A 188 -4.53 1.92 -18.87
N PHE A 189 -5.38 1.89 -19.89
CA PHE A 189 -6.48 0.94 -20.04
C PHE A 189 -6.06 -0.45 -20.50
N THR A 190 -4.76 -0.71 -20.69
CA THR A 190 -4.25 -2.02 -21.11
C THR A 190 -4.08 -3.00 -19.93
N GLU A 191 -4.31 -2.55 -18.71
CA GLU A 191 -4.40 -3.42 -17.52
C GLU A 191 -5.78 -4.10 -17.49
N GLU A 192 -5.96 -5.12 -18.34
CA GLU A 192 -7.20 -5.91 -18.38
C GLU A 192 -7.30 -6.85 -17.18
N LEU A 193 -8.56 -7.16 -16.78
CA LEU A 193 -8.86 -8.24 -15.83
C LEU A 193 -8.37 -9.58 -16.41
N ILE A 194 -7.69 -10.38 -15.61
CA ILE A 194 -7.20 -11.71 -15.95
C ILE A 194 -7.82 -12.80 -15.08
#